data_93a1ac5c112efa269332a8722c5e9a91
#
_entry.id   93a1ac5c112efa269332a8722c5e9a91
#
_cell.length_a   1.000
_cell.length_b   1.000
_cell.length_c   1.000
_cell.angle_alpha   90.00
_cell.angle_beta   90.00
_cell.angle_gamma   90.00
#
_symmetry.space_group_name_H-M   'P 1'
#
loop_
_entity.id
_entity.type
_entity.pdbx_description
1 polymer ?
#
loop_
_entity_poly.entity_id
_entity_poly.type
_entity_poly.pdbx_seq_one_letter_code
_entity_poly.pdbx_strand_id
1 'polypeptide(L)'
;MTHRYGIDTSVFIRLLTGDPQSDYEKTVKRLEDRLEKEPQAEFFVSNQVIGEAYIALQHHYRINKSEAKSAIISVLTSGLCSPANGASVMNALQMERGCGLIDKLIADDYAKLGITVLTNDHKMSRLPNAQKL
;
A
#
# COMPACT_ATOMS: atom_id res chain seq x y z
N MET A 1 -22.59 10.53 8.46
CA MET A 1 -21.93 10.27 7.17
C MET A 1 -20.45 9.96 7.42
N THR A 2 -19.96 8.85 6.86
CA THR A 2 -18.54 8.47 7.02
C THR A 2 -17.69 9.23 6.02
N HIS A 3 -16.68 9.92 6.50
CA HIS A 3 -15.69 10.56 5.63
C HIS A 3 -14.55 9.57 5.35
N ARG A 4 -14.22 9.42 4.09
CA ARG A 4 -13.17 8.52 3.62
C ARG A 4 -12.06 9.35 3.00
N TYR A 5 -10.87 9.20 3.53
CA TYR A 5 -9.70 9.98 3.11
C TYR A 5 -8.64 9.05 2.52
N GLY A 6 -8.06 9.47 1.40
CA GLY A 6 -6.87 8.82 0.88
C GLY A 6 -5.63 9.54 1.41
N ILE A 7 -4.64 8.80 1.83
CA ILE A 7 -3.35 9.37 2.21
C ILE A 7 -2.38 9.23 1.04
N ASP A 8 -1.51 10.21 0.86
CA ASP A 8 -0.53 10.17 -0.21
C ASP A 8 0.79 9.52 0.25
N THR A 9 1.72 9.41 -0.70
CA THR A 9 2.99 8.72 -0.45
C THR A 9 3.79 9.40 0.66
N SER A 10 3.79 10.73 0.75
CA SER A 10 4.57 11.44 1.78
C SER A 10 4.07 11.12 3.18
N VAL A 11 2.75 11.07 3.36
CA VAL A 11 2.16 10.70 4.66
C VAL A 11 2.45 9.23 4.97
N PHE A 12 2.27 8.35 4.00
CA PHE A 12 2.47 6.92 4.20
C PHE A 12 3.93 6.60 4.56
N ILE A 13 4.90 7.21 3.88
CA ILE A 13 6.31 7.02 4.20
C ILE A 13 6.64 7.49 5.61
N ARG A 14 6.05 8.60 6.08
CA ARG A 14 6.21 9.03 7.49
C ARG A 14 5.77 7.94 8.45
N LEU A 15 4.61 7.36 8.19
CA LEU A 15 4.08 6.29 9.04
C LEU A 15 4.96 5.04 9.01
N LEU A 16 5.53 4.73 7.84
CA LEU A 16 6.39 3.55 7.67
C LEU A 16 7.75 3.69 8.34
N THR A 17 8.36 4.88 8.23
CA THR A 17 9.74 5.08 8.66
C THR A 17 9.88 5.71 10.03
N GLY A 18 8.90 6.50 10.44
CA GLY A 18 9.01 7.29 11.65
C GLY A 18 10.10 8.37 11.59
N ASP A 19 10.56 8.72 10.39
CA ASP A 19 11.72 9.59 10.19
C ASP A 19 11.38 10.76 9.26
N PRO A 20 11.74 12.01 9.62
CA PRO A 20 12.28 12.43 10.92
C PRO A 20 11.24 12.30 12.04
N GLN A 21 11.69 11.99 13.24
CA GLN A 21 10.79 11.71 14.36
C GLN A 21 9.81 12.84 14.64
N SER A 22 10.25 14.10 14.59
CA SER A 22 9.37 15.24 14.83
C SER A 22 8.25 15.34 13.79
N ASP A 23 8.54 15.06 12.52
CA ASP A 23 7.54 15.07 11.45
C ASP A 23 6.59 13.88 11.57
N TYR A 24 7.09 12.74 11.98
CA TYR A 24 6.28 11.56 12.27
C TYR A 24 5.27 11.84 13.37
N GLU A 25 5.73 12.40 14.50
CA GLU A 25 4.87 12.73 15.62
C GLU A 25 3.78 13.72 15.23
N LYS A 26 4.12 14.75 14.45
CA LYS A 26 3.16 15.72 13.94
C LYS A 26 2.13 15.06 13.02
N THR A 27 2.57 14.16 12.16
CA THR A 27 1.69 13.45 11.24
C THR A 27 0.68 12.60 12.00
N VAL A 28 1.15 11.80 12.97
CA VAL A 28 0.29 10.96 13.80
C VAL A 28 -0.71 11.82 14.57
N LYS A 29 -0.24 12.90 15.17
CA LYS A 29 -1.11 13.80 15.93
C LYS A 29 -2.20 14.41 15.06
N ARG A 30 -1.87 14.84 13.85
CA ARG A 30 -2.85 15.41 12.91
C ARG A 30 -3.91 14.40 12.49
N LEU A 31 -3.51 13.15 12.30
CA LEU A 31 -4.47 12.08 11.99
C LEU A 31 -5.36 11.78 13.19
N GLU A 32 -4.79 11.74 14.38
CA GLU A 32 -5.55 11.56 15.63
C GLU A 32 -6.53 12.71 15.85
N ASP A 33 -6.10 13.95 15.64
CA ASP A 33 -6.96 15.14 15.77
C ASP A 33 -8.12 15.06 14.78
N ARG A 34 -7.87 14.56 13.57
CA ARG A 34 -8.93 14.35 12.58
C ARG A 34 -9.96 13.34 13.09
N LEU A 35 -9.49 12.24 13.68
CA LEU A 35 -10.39 11.22 14.24
C LEU A 35 -11.18 11.73 15.43
N GLU A 36 -10.64 12.65 16.22
CA GLU A 36 -11.38 13.27 17.32
C GLU A 36 -12.54 14.12 16.79
N LYS A 37 -12.31 14.86 15.70
CA LYS A 37 -13.35 15.68 15.08
C LYS A 37 -14.34 14.87 14.26
N GLU A 38 -13.88 13.80 13.65
CA GLU A 38 -14.64 12.93 12.78
C GLU A 38 -14.42 11.48 13.20
N PRO A 39 -15.09 11.00 14.27
CA PRO A 39 -14.82 9.66 14.82
C PRO A 39 -15.05 8.50 13.85
N GLN A 40 -15.83 8.72 12.80
CA GLN A 40 -16.09 7.70 11.78
C GLN A 40 -15.23 7.85 10.54
N ALA A 41 -14.24 8.74 10.58
CA ALA A 41 -13.32 8.92 9.46
C ALA A 41 -12.49 7.65 9.24
N GLU A 42 -12.25 7.33 7.97
CA GLU A 42 -11.42 6.20 7.58
C GLU A 42 -10.31 6.69 6.66
N PHE A 43 -9.11 6.16 6.85
CA PHE A 43 -7.95 6.50 6.02
C PHE A 43 -7.55 5.32 5.16
N PHE A 44 -7.33 5.58 3.88
CA PHE A 44 -7.04 4.55 2.89
C PHE A 44 -5.73 4.82 2.15
N VAL A 45 -5.07 3.74 1.75
CA VAL A 45 -3.84 3.79 0.96
C VAL A 45 -4.08 3.08 -0.37
N SER A 46 -3.86 3.79 -1.47
CA SER A 46 -4.03 3.22 -2.81
C SER A 46 -2.86 2.29 -3.17
N ASN A 47 -3.08 1.43 -4.16
CA ASN A 47 -2.01 0.57 -4.67
C ASN A 47 -0.85 1.38 -5.23
N GLN A 48 -1.12 2.52 -5.86
CA GLN A 48 -0.05 3.38 -6.37
C GLN A 48 0.82 3.90 -5.23
N VAL A 49 0.22 4.37 -4.14
CA VAL A 49 0.95 4.85 -2.96
C VAL A 49 1.76 3.72 -2.33
N ILE A 50 1.17 2.53 -2.21
CA ILE A 50 1.87 1.35 -1.67
C ILE A 50 3.09 1.03 -2.53
N GLY A 51 2.92 1.03 -3.85
CA GLY A 51 4.01 0.75 -4.78
C GLY A 51 5.12 1.79 -4.73
N GLU A 52 4.78 3.07 -4.69
CA GLU A 52 5.75 4.16 -4.57
C GLU A 52 6.51 4.07 -3.26
N ALA A 53 5.82 3.80 -2.16
CA ALA A 53 6.45 3.65 -0.85
C ALA A 53 7.38 2.44 -0.81
N TYR A 54 6.97 1.31 -1.40
CA TYR A 54 7.78 0.11 -1.49
C TYR A 54 9.12 0.38 -2.20
N ILE A 55 9.07 1.11 -3.30
CA ILE A 55 10.27 1.49 -4.05
C ILE A 55 11.13 2.47 -3.25
N ALA A 56 10.52 3.49 -2.65
CA ALA A 56 11.24 4.48 -1.85
C ALA A 56 11.96 3.84 -0.65
N LEU A 57 11.33 2.88 0.03
CA LEU A 57 11.96 2.18 1.16
C LEU A 57 13.23 1.46 0.72
N GLN A 58 13.22 0.86 -0.45
CA GLN A 58 14.39 0.14 -0.96
C GLN A 58 15.51 1.09 -1.41
N HIS A 59 15.18 2.16 -2.12
CA HIS A 59 16.18 3.02 -2.76
C HIS A 59 16.65 4.18 -1.89
N HIS A 60 15.77 4.81 -1.13
CA HIS A 60 16.14 5.95 -0.28
C HIS A 60 16.50 5.53 1.15
N TYR A 61 15.86 4.51 1.68
CA TYR A 61 16.08 4.05 3.05
C TYR A 61 16.88 2.77 3.11
N ARG A 62 17.25 2.20 1.95
CA ARG A 62 18.09 0.99 1.81
C ARG A 62 17.58 -0.21 2.60
N ILE A 63 16.26 -0.34 2.66
CA ILE A 63 15.59 -1.46 3.31
C ILE A 63 15.40 -2.55 2.24
N ASN A 64 15.63 -3.83 2.59
CA ASN A 64 15.44 -4.91 1.63
C ASN A 64 13.95 -5.16 1.35
N LYS A 65 13.66 -5.91 0.28
CA LYS A 65 12.27 -6.16 -0.15
C LYS A 65 11.40 -6.77 0.93
N SER A 66 11.92 -7.74 1.65
CA SER A 66 11.19 -8.43 2.71
C SER A 66 10.83 -7.49 3.86
N GLU A 67 11.79 -6.70 4.30
CA GLU A 67 11.59 -5.71 5.36
C GLU A 67 10.62 -4.60 4.92
N ALA A 68 10.73 -4.17 3.67
CA ALA A 68 9.82 -3.16 3.13
C ALA A 68 8.36 -3.66 3.14
N LYS A 69 8.13 -4.88 2.68
CA LYS A 69 6.80 -5.50 2.73
C LYS A 69 6.28 -5.63 4.15
N SER A 70 7.14 -6.08 5.08
CA SER A 70 6.76 -6.23 6.48
C SER A 70 6.36 -4.89 7.12
N ALA A 71 7.10 -3.83 6.83
CA ALA A 71 6.77 -2.49 7.32
C ALA A 71 5.40 -2.03 6.79
N ILE A 72 5.16 -2.23 5.51
CA ILE A 72 3.89 -1.88 4.87
C ILE A 72 2.73 -2.66 5.50
N ILE A 73 2.88 -3.97 5.66
CA ILE A 73 1.88 -4.82 6.30
C ILE A 73 1.59 -4.32 7.73
N SER A 74 2.64 -4.00 8.49
CA SER A 74 2.50 -3.54 9.86
C SER A 74 1.65 -2.27 9.96
N VAL A 75 1.89 -1.28 9.10
CA VAL A 75 1.11 -0.04 9.10
C VAL A 75 -0.32 -0.30 8.63
N LEU A 76 -0.51 -1.11 7.58
CA LEU A 76 -1.85 -1.40 7.04
C LEU A 76 -2.69 -2.27 7.97
N THR A 77 -2.09 -2.92 8.96
CA THR A 77 -2.81 -3.72 9.97
C THR A 77 -2.86 -3.04 11.34
N SER A 78 -2.33 -1.84 11.45
CA SER A 78 -2.29 -1.09 12.72
C SER A 78 -3.65 -0.57 13.20
N GLY A 79 -4.62 -0.52 12.30
CA GLY A 79 -5.93 0.07 12.58
C GLY A 79 -6.03 1.55 12.20
N LEU A 80 -4.93 2.21 11.87
CA LEU A 80 -4.93 3.62 11.48
C LEU A 80 -5.36 3.82 10.03
N CYS A 81 -4.87 3.00 9.12
CA CYS A 81 -5.20 3.07 7.71
C CYS A 81 -5.31 1.67 7.10
N SER A 82 -5.99 1.59 5.96
CA SER A 82 -6.28 0.32 5.29
C SER A 82 -6.02 0.42 3.80
N PRO A 83 -5.76 -0.70 3.12
CA PRO A 83 -5.66 -0.69 1.66
C PRO A 83 -6.98 -0.26 1.02
N ALA A 84 -6.92 0.66 0.07
CA ALA A 84 -8.12 1.10 -0.64
C ALA A 84 -8.83 -0.05 -1.36
N ASN A 85 -8.07 -1.00 -1.90
CA ASN A 85 -8.63 -2.18 -2.58
C ASN A 85 -8.96 -3.35 -1.65
N GLY A 86 -8.71 -3.21 -0.34
CA GLY A 86 -9.12 -4.22 0.63
C GLY A 86 -8.15 -5.40 0.77
N ALA A 87 -8.70 -6.54 1.17
CA ALA A 87 -7.92 -7.71 1.57
C ALA A 87 -7.02 -8.29 0.48
N SER A 88 -7.37 -8.12 -0.80
CA SER A 88 -6.56 -8.62 -1.91
C SER A 88 -5.15 -8.03 -1.91
N VAL A 89 -5.01 -6.79 -1.42
CA VAL A 89 -3.71 -6.12 -1.31
C VAL A 89 -2.84 -6.80 -0.25
N MET A 90 -3.44 -7.20 0.86
CA MET A 90 -2.73 -7.92 1.92
C MET A 90 -2.21 -9.26 1.40
N ASN A 91 -3.00 -9.96 0.60
CA ASN A 91 -2.57 -11.20 -0.04
C ASN A 91 -1.38 -10.96 -0.96
N ALA A 92 -1.42 -9.88 -1.76
CA ALA A 92 -0.31 -9.52 -2.65
C ALA A 92 0.98 -9.24 -1.87
N LEU A 93 0.87 -8.53 -0.75
CA LEU A 93 2.01 -8.21 0.11
C LEU A 93 2.61 -9.46 0.78
N GLN A 94 1.78 -10.43 1.14
CA GLN A 94 2.21 -11.64 1.85
C GLN A 94 2.74 -12.71 0.90
N MET A 95 2.38 -12.66 -0.38
CA MET A 95 2.78 -13.66 -1.36
C MET A 95 4.23 -13.43 -1.79
N GLU A 96 5.10 -14.39 -1.55
CA GLU A 96 6.51 -14.30 -1.91
C GLU A 96 6.82 -14.85 -3.30
N ARG A 97 5.96 -15.73 -3.82
CA ARG A 97 6.18 -16.40 -5.10
C ARG A 97 5.60 -15.61 -6.27
N GLY A 98 6.13 -15.89 -7.45
CA GLY A 98 5.63 -15.32 -8.69
C GLY A 98 6.28 -14.00 -9.03
N CYS A 99 5.53 -13.11 -9.66
CA CYS A 99 6.01 -11.79 -10.05
C CYS A 99 6.20 -10.87 -8.83
N GLY A 100 6.87 -9.74 -9.05
CA GLY A 100 7.13 -8.78 -7.98
C GLY A 100 5.86 -8.10 -7.47
N LEU A 101 6.00 -7.38 -6.36
CA LEU A 101 4.88 -6.71 -5.72
C LEU A 101 4.21 -5.69 -6.64
N ILE A 102 4.99 -4.89 -7.36
CA ILE A 102 4.42 -3.86 -8.26
C ILE A 102 3.49 -4.51 -9.29
N ASP A 103 3.91 -5.61 -9.91
CA ASP A 103 3.09 -6.33 -10.88
C ASP A 103 1.80 -6.86 -10.24
N LYS A 104 1.89 -7.37 -9.02
CA LYS A 104 0.72 -7.83 -8.27
C LYS A 104 -0.26 -6.70 -7.97
N LEU A 105 0.26 -5.53 -7.61
CA LEU A 105 -0.58 -4.36 -7.33
C LEU A 105 -1.26 -3.83 -8.59
N ILE A 106 -0.55 -3.84 -9.72
CA ILE A 106 -1.13 -3.48 -11.03
C ILE A 106 -2.28 -4.44 -11.37
N ALA A 107 -2.03 -5.74 -11.26
CA ALA A 107 -3.05 -6.75 -11.55
C ALA A 107 -4.26 -6.62 -10.62
N ASP A 108 -4.03 -6.30 -9.36
CA ASP A 108 -5.08 -6.09 -8.38
C ASP A 108 -6.00 -4.92 -8.75
N ASP A 109 -5.42 -3.80 -9.20
CA ASP A 109 -6.21 -2.66 -9.67
C ASP A 109 -7.10 -3.06 -10.84
N TYR A 110 -6.57 -3.78 -11.82
CA TYR A 110 -7.37 -4.24 -12.96
C TYR A 110 -8.44 -5.25 -12.53
N ALA A 111 -8.11 -6.12 -11.58
CA ALA A 111 -9.08 -7.09 -11.07
C ALA A 111 -10.29 -6.41 -10.42
N LYS A 112 -10.08 -5.31 -9.70
CA LYS A 112 -11.15 -4.54 -9.08
C LYS A 112 -12.11 -3.94 -10.10
N LEU A 113 -11.62 -3.71 -11.33
CA LEU A 113 -12.43 -3.17 -12.41
C LEU A 113 -12.98 -4.28 -13.34
N GLY A 114 -12.71 -5.55 -13.03
CA GLY A 114 -13.14 -6.66 -13.87
C GLY A 114 -12.38 -6.76 -15.18
N ILE A 115 -11.15 -6.26 -15.22
CA ILE A 115 -10.32 -6.19 -16.44
C ILE A 115 -9.22 -7.24 -16.39
N THR A 116 -8.99 -7.91 -17.51
CA THR A 116 -7.90 -8.86 -17.67
C THR A 116 -6.62 -8.13 -18.07
N VAL A 117 -5.52 -8.44 -17.39
CA VAL A 117 -4.21 -7.84 -17.69
C VAL A 117 -3.57 -8.55 -18.89
N LEU A 118 -3.11 -7.79 -19.85
CA LEU A 118 -2.25 -8.31 -20.93
C LEU A 118 -0.81 -7.92 -20.62
N THR A 119 0.09 -8.89 -20.64
CA THR A 119 1.48 -8.67 -20.24
C THR A 119 2.44 -9.48 -21.11
N ASN A 120 3.63 -8.95 -21.30
CA ASN A 120 4.73 -9.68 -21.91
C ASN A 120 5.56 -10.45 -20.86
N ASP A 121 5.33 -10.18 -19.58
CA ASP A 121 6.06 -10.82 -18.50
C ASP A 121 5.50 -12.21 -18.20
N HIS A 122 6.36 -13.23 -18.26
CA HIS A 122 5.95 -14.62 -18.08
C HIS A 122 5.40 -14.87 -16.67
N LYS A 123 6.04 -14.33 -15.64
CA LYS A 123 5.59 -14.53 -14.26
C LYS A 123 4.28 -13.82 -14.00
N MET A 124 4.13 -12.60 -14.48
CA MET A 124 2.90 -11.83 -14.31
C MET A 124 1.73 -12.50 -15.02
N SER A 125 1.99 -13.13 -16.18
CA SER A 125 0.94 -13.82 -16.96
C SER A 125 0.30 -14.99 -16.21
N ARG A 126 0.93 -15.47 -15.15
CA ARG A 126 0.40 -16.57 -14.33
C ARG A 126 -0.59 -16.11 -13.26
N LEU A 127 -0.74 -14.81 -13.06
CA LEU A 127 -1.76 -14.31 -12.14
C LEU A 127 -3.16 -14.65 -12.65
N PRO A 128 -4.15 -14.86 -11.75
CA PRO A 128 -5.49 -15.34 -12.15
C PRO A 128 -6.19 -14.46 -13.19
N ASN A 129 -5.95 -13.13 -13.15
CA ASN A 129 -6.59 -12.20 -14.08
C ASN A 129 -5.62 -11.68 -15.14
N ALA A 130 -4.60 -12.45 -15.49
CA ALA A 130 -3.60 -12.03 -16.46
C ALA A 130 -3.45 -13.06 -17.59
N GLN A 131 -3.00 -12.58 -18.72
CA GLN A 131 -2.72 -13.40 -19.91
C GLN A 131 -1.47 -12.86 -20.60
N LYS A 132 -0.74 -13.78 -21.22
CA LYS A 132 0.37 -13.40 -22.08
C LYS A 132 -0.18 -12.74 -23.35
N LEU A 133 0.39 -11.61 -23.72
CA LEU A 133 0.00 -10.92 -24.95
C LEU A 133 0.40 -11.73 -26.19
#